data_449516fe616eb1a28466fe908afb504f
#
_entry.id   449516fe616eb1a28466fe908afb504f
#
_cell.length_a   1.000
_cell.length_b   1.000
_cell.length_c   1.000
_cell.angle_alpha   90.00
_cell.angle_beta   90.00
_cell.angle_gamma   90.00
#
_symmetry.space_group_name_H-M   'P 1'
#
loop_
_entity.id
_entity.type
_entity.pdbx_description
1 polymer ?
#
loop_
_entity_poly.entity_id
_entity_poly.type
_entity_poly.pdbx_seq_one_letter_code
_entity_poly.pdbx_strand_id
1 'polypeptide(L)'
;MDIYKLIMNTKDYYKELGVPRNALKSEIKSAYRLLAKKYHPDTGGSNEKFLAIQLAWETLSDPQKKLIYDKNLLFQEKSDSLRHEDWSLEIKNNTHSSTTKDYDIKTWIINTYQPLNRLITQVIKPLNEEIKKLSDDPYDDELMENFCKYISESQKKINKVSDIYKSRIVPNSISSLGLDLYHCYSQVEDALDQLDRYTQGYVDNYLFDGKEMMKEAKRIQTKMAIHKKSISF
;
A
#
# COMPACT_ATOMS: atom_id res chain seq x y z
N MET A 1 12.66 -8.76 -11.59
CA MET A 1 12.21 -7.75 -12.56
C MET A 1 11.37 -6.77 -11.78
N ASP A 2 11.85 -5.52 -11.61
CA ASP A 2 11.33 -4.60 -10.60
C ASP A 2 9.89 -4.18 -10.89
N ILE A 3 8.94 -4.66 -10.09
CA ILE A 3 7.54 -4.20 -10.04
C ILE A 3 7.48 -2.67 -9.87
N TYR A 4 8.47 -2.07 -9.20
CA TYR A 4 8.62 -0.61 -9.07
C TYR A 4 8.85 0.13 -10.39
N LYS A 5 9.51 -0.51 -11.36
CA LYS A 5 9.71 0.07 -12.70
C LYS A 5 8.41 0.04 -13.53
N LEU A 6 7.49 -0.87 -13.18
CA LEU A 6 6.18 -0.99 -13.81
C LEU A 6 5.19 0.05 -13.26
N ILE A 7 5.30 0.41 -11.98
CA ILE A 7 4.42 1.42 -11.31
C ILE A 7 4.86 2.85 -11.65
N MET A 8 6.17 3.08 -11.91
CA MET A 8 6.71 4.37 -12.35
C MET A 8 6.53 4.62 -13.86
N ASN A 9 6.06 3.63 -14.61
CA ASN A 9 5.70 3.84 -15.99
C ASN A 9 4.31 4.51 -15.99
N THR A 10 4.23 5.74 -16.47
CA THR A 10 3.10 6.65 -16.61
C THR A 10 1.90 6.10 -17.39
N LYS A 11 1.52 4.84 -17.17
CA LYS A 11 0.37 4.21 -17.80
C LYS A 11 -0.88 4.60 -17.04
N ASP A 12 -1.72 5.35 -17.72
CA ASP A 12 -3.05 5.70 -17.23
C ASP A 12 -3.92 4.43 -17.17
N TYR A 13 -4.22 3.94 -15.96
CA TYR A 13 -4.98 2.71 -15.74
C TYR A 13 -6.38 2.75 -16.36
N TYR A 14 -6.97 3.93 -16.48
CA TYR A 14 -8.24 4.11 -17.21
C TYR A 14 -8.06 3.84 -18.70
N LYS A 15 -6.95 4.30 -19.29
CA LYS A 15 -6.60 4.00 -20.69
C LYS A 15 -6.24 2.54 -20.90
N GLU A 16 -5.55 1.90 -19.96
CA GLU A 16 -5.25 0.47 -20.03
C GLU A 16 -6.52 -0.40 -20.05
N LEU A 17 -7.55 -0.01 -19.30
CA LEU A 17 -8.86 -0.67 -19.32
C LEU A 17 -9.78 -0.17 -20.45
N GLY A 18 -9.42 0.91 -21.15
CA GLY A 18 -10.24 1.51 -22.21
C GLY A 18 -11.54 2.12 -21.68
N VAL A 19 -11.53 2.66 -20.45
CA VAL A 19 -12.69 3.29 -19.82
C VAL A 19 -12.42 4.76 -19.50
N PRO A 20 -13.45 5.62 -19.46
CA PRO A 20 -13.27 7.01 -19.05
C PRO A 20 -12.98 7.12 -17.54
N ARG A 21 -12.35 8.22 -17.11
CA ARG A 21 -11.97 8.43 -15.70
C ARG A 21 -13.16 8.51 -14.74
N ASN A 22 -14.33 8.86 -15.22
CA ASN A 22 -15.58 8.87 -14.47
C ASN A 22 -16.36 7.55 -14.54
N ALA A 23 -15.73 6.48 -15.06
CA ALA A 23 -16.37 5.17 -15.20
C ALA A 23 -16.85 4.61 -13.85
N LEU A 24 -18.02 4.02 -13.88
CA LEU A 24 -18.61 3.33 -12.75
C LEU A 24 -17.86 2.01 -12.47
N LYS A 25 -17.93 1.53 -11.23
CA LYS A 25 -17.31 0.25 -10.84
C LYS A 25 -17.78 -0.94 -11.72
N SER A 26 -19.03 -0.92 -12.15
CA SER A 26 -19.59 -1.92 -13.08
C SER A 26 -18.92 -1.89 -14.45
N GLU A 27 -18.64 -0.70 -14.99
CA GLU A 27 -17.99 -0.50 -16.29
C GLU A 27 -16.52 -0.94 -16.23
N ILE A 28 -15.80 -0.57 -15.17
CA ILE A 28 -14.43 -1.00 -14.89
C ILE A 28 -14.36 -2.54 -14.83
N LYS A 29 -15.32 -3.18 -14.13
CA LYS A 29 -15.42 -4.63 -14.02
C LYS A 29 -15.69 -5.31 -15.36
N SER A 30 -16.57 -4.74 -16.17
CA SER A 30 -16.92 -5.29 -17.50
C SER A 30 -15.75 -5.17 -18.46
N ALA A 31 -15.06 -4.02 -18.48
CA ALA A 31 -13.87 -3.79 -19.28
C ALA A 31 -12.73 -4.77 -18.90
N TYR A 32 -12.47 -4.93 -17.62
CA TYR A 32 -11.48 -5.90 -17.13
C TYR A 32 -11.79 -7.31 -17.62
N ARG A 33 -13.03 -7.80 -17.49
CA ARG A 33 -13.41 -9.16 -17.91
C ARG A 33 -13.20 -9.39 -19.41
N LEU A 34 -13.55 -8.42 -20.23
CA LEU A 34 -13.34 -8.45 -21.68
C LEU A 34 -11.86 -8.54 -22.03
N LEU A 35 -11.04 -7.68 -21.42
CA LEU A 35 -9.61 -7.62 -21.68
C LEU A 35 -8.87 -8.82 -21.11
N ALA A 36 -9.22 -9.28 -19.91
CA ALA A 36 -8.65 -10.47 -19.28
C ALA A 36 -8.90 -11.72 -20.13
N LYS A 37 -10.10 -11.87 -20.70
CA LYS A 37 -10.40 -12.96 -21.64
C LYS A 37 -9.59 -12.84 -22.94
N LYS A 38 -9.43 -11.63 -23.47
CA LYS A 38 -8.70 -11.38 -24.73
C LYS A 38 -7.20 -11.61 -24.61
N TYR A 39 -6.60 -11.27 -23.47
CA TYR A 39 -5.15 -11.31 -23.24
C TYR A 39 -4.72 -12.41 -22.27
N HIS A 40 -5.60 -13.41 -22.02
CA HIS A 40 -5.27 -14.52 -21.15
C HIS A 40 -4.08 -15.33 -21.69
N PRO A 41 -3.11 -15.71 -20.84
CA PRO A 41 -1.93 -16.44 -21.29
C PRO A 41 -2.27 -17.77 -21.98
N ASP A 42 -3.32 -18.47 -21.52
CA ASP A 42 -3.76 -19.74 -22.13
C ASP A 42 -4.34 -19.58 -23.54
N THR A 43 -4.78 -18.37 -23.92
CA THR A 43 -5.29 -18.07 -25.26
C THR A 43 -4.26 -17.41 -26.17
N GLY A 44 -2.96 -17.47 -25.79
CA GLY A 44 -1.87 -16.86 -26.56
C GLY A 44 -1.76 -15.35 -26.42
N GLY A 45 -2.39 -14.77 -25.43
CA GLY A 45 -2.32 -13.34 -25.12
C GLY A 45 -0.96 -12.92 -24.58
N SER A 46 -0.63 -11.63 -24.73
CA SER A 46 0.61 -11.07 -24.21
C SER A 46 0.57 -11.00 -22.68
N ASN A 47 1.52 -11.69 -22.03
CA ASN A 47 1.65 -11.72 -20.58
C ASN A 47 1.87 -10.32 -19.98
N GLU A 48 2.59 -9.44 -20.70
CA GLU A 48 2.81 -8.04 -20.26
C GLU A 48 1.50 -7.23 -20.26
N LYS A 49 0.65 -7.41 -21.30
CA LYS A 49 -0.65 -6.73 -21.37
C LYS A 49 -1.61 -7.28 -20.32
N PHE A 50 -1.61 -8.58 -20.09
CA PHE A 50 -2.43 -9.20 -19.06
C PHE A 50 -2.07 -8.63 -17.66
N LEU A 51 -0.78 -8.54 -17.35
CA LEU A 51 -0.29 -7.98 -16.09
C LEU A 51 -0.68 -6.51 -15.91
N ALA A 52 -0.58 -5.70 -16.98
CA ALA A 52 -0.97 -4.29 -16.97
C ALA A 52 -2.49 -4.12 -16.69
N ILE A 53 -3.31 -4.95 -17.33
CA ILE A 53 -4.78 -4.97 -17.15
C ILE A 53 -5.13 -5.41 -15.73
N GLN A 54 -4.44 -6.40 -15.18
CA GLN A 54 -4.63 -6.89 -13.82
C GLN A 54 -4.30 -5.80 -12.79
N LEU A 55 -3.15 -5.13 -12.93
CA LEU A 55 -2.76 -4.01 -12.06
C LEU A 55 -3.76 -2.85 -12.12
N ALA A 56 -4.24 -2.51 -13.33
CA ALA A 56 -5.27 -1.49 -13.50
C ALA A 56 -6.56 -1.87 -12.78
N TRP A 57 -6.99 -3.12 -12.89
CA TRP A 57 -8.16 -3.64 -12.18
C TRP A 57 -7.97 -3.62 -10.66
N GLU A 58 -6.86 -4.13 -10.13
CA GLU A 58 -6.57 -4.14 -8.70
C GLU A 58 -6.60 -2.74 -8.08
N THR A 59 -6.16 -1.74 -8.84
CA THR A 59 -6.15 -0.34 -8.38
C THR A 59 -7.53 0.30 -8.48
N LEU A 60 -8.24 0.12 -9.60
CA LEU A 60 -9.49 0.84 -9.88
C LEU A 60 -10.74 0.15 -9.31
N SER A 61 -10.68 -1.14 -9.00
CA SER A 61 -11.80 -1.88 -8.41
C SER A 61 -11.99 -1.61 -6.91
N ASP A 62 -10.92 -1.30 -6.22
CA ASP A 62 -10.91 -0.94 -4.80
C ASP A 62 -11.15 0.58 -4.65
N PRO A 63 -12.20 1.02 -3.93
CA PRO A 63 -12.50 2.45 -3.77
C PRO A 63 -11.36 3.25 -3.12
N GLN A 64 -10.61 2.63 -2.21
CA GLN A 64 -9.50 3.28 -1.51
C GLN A 64 -8.28 3.44 -2.41
N LYS A 65 -7.90 2.37 -3.11
CA LYS A 65 -6.79 2.38 -4.07
C LYS A 65 -7.10 3.35 -5.22
N LYS A 66 -8.34 3.35 -5.72
CA LYS A 66 -8.82 4.27 -6.74
C LYS A 66 -8.70 5.72 -6.29
N LEU A 67 -9.14 6.06 -5.08
CA LEU A 67 -9.08 7.42 -4.55
C LEU A 67 -7.64 7.95 -4.47
N ILE A 68 -6.69 7.11 -4.03
CA ILE A 68 -5.27 7.45 -3.96
C ILE A 68 -4.69 7.63 -5.36
N TYR A 69 -5.02 6.73 -6.27
CA TYR A 69 -4.59 6.79 -7.66
C TYR A 69 -5.10 8.06 -8.36
N ASP A 70 -6.40 8.38 -8.22
CA ASP A 70 -7.02 9.57 -8.81
C ASP A 70 -6.39 10.87 -8.27
N LYS A 71 -6.09 10.93 -6.98
CA LYS A 71 -5.35 12.07 -6.39
C LYS A 71 -3.96 12.23 -7.01
N ASN A 72 -3.21 11.13 -7.14
CA ASN A 72 -1.87 11.17 -7.74
C ASN A 72 -1.92 11.58 -9.23
N LEU A 73 -2.93 11.14 -9.95
CA LEU A 73 -3.13 11.51 -11.36
C LEU A 73 -3.39 13.02 -11.52
N LEU A 74 -4.24 13.59 -10.66
CA LEU A 74 -4.51 15.04 -10.62
C LEU A 74 -3.26 15.85 -10.27
N PHE A 75 -2.39 15.32 -9.40
CA PHE A 75 -1.13 15.98 -9.07
C PHE A 75 -0.13 15.96 -10.23
N GLN A 76 -0.04 14.85 -10.96
CA GLN A 76 0.81 14.75 -12.15
C GLN A 76 0.35 15.73 -13.22
N GLU A 77 -0.95 15.83 -13.50
CA GLU A 77 -1.50 16.79 -14.48
C GLU A 77 -1.26 18.24 -14.10
N LYS A 78 -1.39 18.59 -12.80
CA LYS A 78 -1.04 19.94 -12.32
C LYS A 78 0.45 20.22 -12.43
N SER A 79 1.30 19.24 -12.16
CA SER A 79 2.75 19.35 -12.31
C SER A 79 3.18 19.52 -13.76
N ASP A 80 2.52 18.84 -14.71
CA ASP A 80 2.79 18.97 -16.14
C ASP A 80 2.23 20.28 -16.72
N SER A 81 1.09 20.75 -16.25
CA SER A 81 0.51 22.05 -16.63
C SER A 81 1.35 23.23 -16.14
N LEU A 82 1.96 23.11 -14.95
CA LEU A 82 2.83 24.13 -14.37
C LEU A 82 4.24 24.16 -15.02
N ARG A 83 4.63 23.12 -15.75
CA ARG A 83 5.90 23.11 -16.49
C ARG A 83 5.85 23.93 -17.79
N HIS A 84 4.66 24.25 -18.31
CA HIS A 84 4.51 24.98 -19.57
C HIS A 84 4.31 26.48 -19.46
N GLU A 85 3.99 26.98 -18.27
CA GLU A 85 3.83 28.42 -18.03
C GLU A 85 4.65 28.81 -16.80
N ASP A 86 5.72 29.56 -17.03
CA ASP A 86 6.41 30.38 -16.03
C ASP A 86 7.69 29.87 -15.38
N TRP A 87 8.68 29.52 -16.22
CA TRP A 87 10.08 29.44 -15.81
C TRP A 87 10.67 30.82 -15.40
N SER A 88 10.02 31.93 -15.72
CA SER A 88 10.68 33.26 -15.72
C SER A 88 10.43 34.11 -14.48
N LEU A 89 9.48 33.78 -13.60
CA LEU A 89 9.11 34.62 -12.44
C LEU A 89 9.35 34.04 -11.05
N GLU A 90 9.69 32.76 -10.93
CA GLU A 90 9.82 32.07 -9.62
C GLU A 90 11.19 32.17 -8.93
N ILE A 91 12.23 32.74 -9.58
CA ILE A 91 13.57 32.83 -8.96
C ILE A 91 13.64 33.87 -7.82
N LYS A 92 12.66 34.77 -7.71
CA LYS A 92 12.71 35.85 -6.69
C LYS A 92 11.92 35.64 -5.40
N ASN A 93 11.03 34.62 -5.33
CA ASN A 93 10.19 34.40 -4.15
C ASN A 93 10.49 33.12 -3.35
N ASN A 94 11.55 32.39 -3.66
CA ASN A 94 11.78 31.03 -3.14
C ASN A 94 12.62 30.96 -1.86
N THR A 95 12.96 32.06 -1.22
CA THR A 95 13.70 32.05 0.05
C THR A 95 12.84 31.85 1.31
N HIS A 96 11.51 32.03 1.20
CA HIS A 96 10.59 31.78 2.35
C HIS A 96 9.86 30.43 2.28
N SER A 97 9.97 29.67 1.18
CA SER A 97 9.23 28.42 0.96
C SER A 97 9.97 27.17 1.47
N SER A 98 11.27 27.22 1.71
CA SER A 98 12.03 26.04 2.18
C SER A 98 11.77 25.72 3.65
N THR A 99 11.73 26.71 4.52
CA THR A 99 11.53 26.52 5.98
C THR A 99 10.16 25.96 6.32
N THR A 100 9.11 26.37 5.60
CA THR A 100 7.74 25.81 5.80
C THR A 100 7.63 24.38 5.30
N LYS A 101 8.26 24.03 4.16
CA LYS A 101 8.27 22.66 3.62
C LYS A 101 9.04 21.71 4.54
N ASP A 102 10.17 22.14 5.06
CA ASP A 102 10.99 21.33 5.99
C ASP A 102 10.27 21.12 7.33
N TYR A 103 9.57 22.14 7.83
CA TYR A 103 8.75 22.02 9.02
C TYR A 103 7.60 21.01 8.81
N ASP A 104 6.93 21.05 7.68
CA ASP A 104 5.84 20.13 7.34
C ASP A 104 6.32 18.69 7.27
N ILE A 105 7.48 18.41 6.65
CA ILE A 105 8.09 17.08 6.58
C ILE A 105 8.44 16.57 7.99
N LYS A 106 9.15 17.38 8.76
CA LYS A 106 9.57 17.04 10.13
C LYS A 106 8.38 16.73 11.02
N THR A 107 7.37 17.59 10.96
CA THR A 107 6.12 17.44 11.70
C THR A 107 5.37 16.18 11.30
N TRP A 108 5.28 15.86 10.00
CA TRP A 108 4.64 14.63 9.52
C TRP A 108 5.40 13.38 9.96
N ILE A 109 6.72 13.39 9.90
CA ILE A 109 7.54 12.25 10.34
C ILE A 109 7.36 11.99 11.84
N ILE A 110 7.38 13.03 12.67
CA ILE A 110 7.27 12.89 14.11
C ILE A 110 5.83 12.50 14.53
N ASN A 111 4.83 13.16 13.96
CA ASN A 111 3.44 13.05 14.42
C ASN A 111 2.63 11.97 13.66
N THR A 112 3.14 11.48 12.53
CA THR A 112 2.42 10.49 11.72
C THR A 112 3.27 9.23 11.49
N TYR A 113 4.39 9.35 10.77
CA TYR A 113 5.20 8.19 10.41
C TYR A 113 5.70 7.40 11.64
N GLN A 114 6.30 8.07 12.62
CA GLN A 114 6.89 7.37 13.78
C GLN A 114 5.86 6.63 14.63
N PRO A 115 4.72 7.24 15.03
CA PRO A 115 3.67 6.54 15.77
C PRO A 115 3.09 5.36 14.99
N LEU A 116 2.81 5.53 13.69
CA LEU A 116 2.26 4.46 12.86
C LEU A 116 3.24 3.32 12.69
N ASN A 117 4.51 3.60 12.38
CA ASN A 117 5.54 2.58 12.26
C ASN A 117 5.77 1.83 13.58
N ARG A 118 5.62 2.48 14.75
CA ARG A 118 5.66 1.84 16.06
C ARG A 118 4.51 0.85 16.25
N LEU A 119 3.28 1.21 15.87
CA LEU A 119 2.12 0.32 15.96
C LEU A 119 2.29 -0.89 15.03
N ILE A 120 2.74 -0.68 13.79
CA ILE A 120 3.04 -1.75 12.84
C ILE A 120 4.10 -2.71 13.40
N THR A 121 5.17 -2.16 14.01
CA THR A 121 6.21 -2.99 14.64
C THR A 121 5.67 -3.85 15.76
N GLN A 122 4.73 -3.35 16.56
CA GLN A 122 4.09 -4.11 17.65
C GLN A 122 3.20 -5.26 17.15
N VAL A 123 2.82 -5.23 15.87
CA VAL A 123 2.11 -6.34 15.22
C VAL A 123 3.09 -7.32 14.60
N ILE A 124 4.04 -6.84 13.80
CA ILE A 124 4.97 -7.71 13.05
C ILE A 124 5.91 -8.50 13.98
N LYS A 125 6.42 -7.84 15.03
CA LYS A 125 7.52 -8.40 15.86
C LYS A 125 7.13 -9.68 16.61
N PRO A 126 5.95 -9.78 17.27
CA PRO A 126 5.58 -10.97 18.04
C PRO A 126 5.18 -12.18 17.20
N LEU A 127 4.78 -12.00 15.95
CA LEU A 127 4.15 -13.06 15.13
C LEU A 127 4.92 -14.38 15.14
N ASN A 128 6.24 -14.35 14.93
CA ASN A 128 7.03 -15.57 14.86
C ASN A 128 7.02 -16.36 16.18
N GLU A 129 6.98 -15.65 17.32
CA GLU A 129 6.90 -16.28 18.64
C GLU A 129 5.51 -16.84 18.90
N GLU A 130 4.46 -16.13 18.48
CA GLU A 130 3.08 -16.60 18.60
C GLU A 130 2.82 -17.83 17.73
N ILE A 131 3.32 -17.86 16.49
CA ILE A 131 3.24 -19.05 15.64
C ILE A 131 4.06 -20.20 16.21
N LYS A 132 5.23 -19.93 16.79
CA LYS A 132 6.05 -20.97 17.43
C LYS A 132 5.33 -21.61 18.60
N LYS A 133 4.69 -20.83 19.47
CA LYS A 133 3.87 -21.35 20.59
C LYS A 133 2.74 -22.24 20.06
N LEU A 134 2.02 -21.77 19.03
CA LEU A 134 0.93 -22.54 18.42
C LEU A 134 1.42 -23.83 17.77
N SER A 135 2.65 -23.87 17.23
CA SER A 135 3.21 -25.05 16.56
C SER A 135 3.57 -26.19 17.52
N ASP A 136 3.58 -25.97 18.82
CA ASP A 136 3.80 -27.03 19.81
C ASP A 136 2.60 -28.00 19.85
N ASP A 137 1.36 -27.48 19.79
CA ASP A 137 0.13 -28.24 19.53
C ASP A 137 -0.94 -27.31 18.91
N PRO A 138 -1.15 -27.36 17.57
CA PRO A 138 -2.12 -26.49 16.89
C PRO A 138 -3.60 -26.78 17.25
N TYR A 139 -3.87 -27.93 17.88
CA TYR A 139 -5.21 -28.34 18.30
C TYR A 139 -5.49 -28.09 19.78
N ASP A 140 -4.53 -27.54 20.51
CA ASP A 140 -4.72 -27.11 21.88
C ASP A 140 -5.58 -25.84 21.94
N ASP A 141 -6.70 -25.90 22.65
CA ASP A 141 -7.68 -24.82 22.72
C ASP A 141 -7.09 -23.55 23.37
N GLU A 142 -6.23 -23.68 24.39
CA GLU A 142 -5.61 -22.54 25.07
C GLU A 142 -4.58 -21.83 24.17
N LEU A 143 -3.76 -22.60 23.46
CA LEU A 143 -2.78 -22.04 22.51
C LEU A 143 -3.48 -21.34 21.35
N MET A 144 -4.56 -21.93 20.84
CA MET A 144 -5.38 -21.31 19.78
C MET A 144 -6.08 -20.05 20.27
N GLU A 145 -6.65 -20.04 21.47
CA GLU A 145 -7.29 -18.85 22.04
C GLU A 145 -6.27 -17.70 22.19
N ASN A 146 -5.06 -17.99 22.67
CA ASN A 146 -3.99 -17.01 22.78
C ASN A 146 -3.59 -16.43 21.41
N PHE A 147 -3.55 -17.27 20.36
CA PHE A 147 -3.26 -16.84 19.01
C PHE A 147 -4.40 -15.98 18.42
N CYS A 148 -5.67 -16.36 18.62
CA CYS A 148 -6.85 -15.56 18.25
C CYS A 148 -6.82 -14.18 18.94
N LYS A 149 -6.46 -14.13 20.22
CA LYS A 149 -6.31 -12.87 20.96
C LYS A 149 -5.24 -11.98 20.37
N TYR A 150 -4.07 -12.55 20.02
CA TYR A 150 -3.01 -11.82 19.33
C TYR A 150 -3.51 -11.22 17.99
N ILE A 151 -4.23 -12.00 17.18
CA ILE A 151 -4.80 -11.53 15.91
C ILE A 151 -5.78 -10.38 16.14
N SER A 152 -6.75 -10.54 17.03
CA SER A 152 -7.75 -9.53 17.35
C SER A 152 -7.14 -8.21 17.85
N GLU A 153 -6.15 -8.28 18.75
CA GLU A 153 -5.43 -7.10 19.23
C GLU A 153 -4.60 -6.43 18.13
N SER A 154 -4.03 -7.23 17.23
CA SER A 154 -3.26 -6.76 16.07
C SER A 154 -4.15 -6.06 15.06
N GLN A 155 -5.34 -6.60 14.76
CA GLN A 155 -6.34 -5.96 13.89
C GLN A 155 -6.78 -4.60 14.44
N LYS A 156 -7.04 -4.49 15.76
CA LYS A 156 -7.36 -3.19 16.39
C LYS A 156 -6.23 -2.16 16.21
N LYS A 157 -4.96 -2.59 16.31
CA LYS A 157 -3.82 -1.70 16.09
C LYS A 157 -3.72 -1.26 14.64
N ILE A 158 -3.91 -2.17 13.68
CA ILE A 158 -3.83 -1.87 12.24
C ILE A 158 -4.99 -1.00 11.78
N ASN A 159 -6.22 -1.23 12.28
CA ASN A 159 -7.34 -0.33 12.03
C ASN A 159 -7.04 1.10 12.50
N LYS A 160 -6.45 1.24 13.69
CA LYS A 160 -6.00 2.56 14.18
C LYS A 160 -4.92 3.18 13.28
N VAL A 161 -4.00 2.37 12.73
CA VAL A 161 -2.99 2.85 11.76
C VAL A 161 -3.68 3.39 10.50
N SER A 162 -4.64 2.63 9.94
CA SER A 162 -5.42 3.00 8.77
C SER A 162 -6.18 4.31 8.97
N ASP A 163 -6.87 4.45 10.11
CA ASP A 163 -7.64 5.65 10.43
C ASP A 163 -6.76 6.89 10.57
N ILE A 164 -5.65 6.78 11.30
CA ILE A 164 -4.70 7.89 11.45
C ILE A 164 -4.08 8.25 10.10
N TYR A 165 -3.67 7.26 9.29
CA TYR A 165 -3.09 7.50 7.97
C TYR A 165 -4.07 8.23 7.04
N LYS A 166 -5.33 7.79 6.97
CA LYS A 166 -6.39 8.41 6.17
C LYS A 166 -6.72 9.83 6.60
N SER A 167 -6.56 10.16 7.88
CA SER A 167 -6.81 11.50 8.42
C SER A 167 -5.68 12.50 8.18
N ARG A 168 -4.52 12.07 7.68
CA ARG A 168 -3.32 12.91 7.53
C ARG A 168 -2.94 13.09 6.07
N ILE A 169 -2.58 14.31 5.71
CA ILE A 169 -2.06 14.64 4.38
C ILE A 169 -0.57 14.34 4.37
N VAL A 170 -0.12 13.53 3.40
CA VAL A 170 1.31 13.26 3.18
C VAL A 170 1.92 14.43 2.42
N PRO A 171 3.01 15.05 2.89
CA PRO A 171 3.70 16.09 2.14
C PRO A 171 4.23 15.56 0.79
N ASN A 172 4.10 16.34 -0.27
CA ASN A 172 4.45 15.94 -1.64
C ASN A 172 5.91 15.47 -1.78
N SER A 173 6.83 16.14 -1.08
CA SER A 173 8.26 15.83 -1.11
C SER A 173 8.63 14.46 -0.54
N ILE A 174 7.75 13.86 0.26
CA ILE A 174 7.94 12.53 0.87
C ILE A 174 6.79 11.57 0.51
N SER A 175 6.10 11.82 -0.60
CA SER A 175 4.98 10.99 -1.07
C SER A 175 5.35 9.51 -1.22
N SER A 176 6.57 9.20 -1.66
CA SER A 176 7.07 7.82 -1.75
C SER A 176 7.18 7.13 -0.39
N LEU A 177 7.61 7.84 0.67
CA LEU A 177 7.62 7.31 2.03
C LEU A 177 6.19 7.07 2.55
N GLY A 178 5.27 7.99 2.23
CA GLY A 178 3.85 7.81 2.55
C GLY A 178 3.24 6.59 1.86
N LEU A 179 3.57 6.37 0.59
CA LEU A 179 3.11 5.22 -0.17
C LEU A 179 3.69 3.91 0.37
N ASP A 180 4.99 3.87 0.68
CA ASP A 180 5.63 2.71 1.30
C ASP A 180 4.96 2.37 2.66
N LEU A 181 4.60 3.38 3.46
CA LEU A 181 3.86 3.20 4.73
C LEU A 181 2.47 2.60 4.49
N TYR A 182 1.75 3.09 3.47
CA TYR A 182 0.46 2.52 3.06
C TYR A 182 0.60 1.05 2.69
N HIS A 183 1.52 0.70 1.79
CA HIS A 183 1.74 -0.68 1.40
C HIS A 183 2.16 -1.57 2.56
N CYS A 184 2.97 -1.05 3.48
CA CYS A 184 3.39 -1.80 4.66
C CYS A 184 2.20 -2.20 5.53
N TYR A 185 1.33 -1.25 5.91
CA TYR A 185 0.21 -1.60 6.79
C TYR A 185 -0.88 -2.39 6.06
N SER A 186 -1.10 -2.15 4.76
CA SER A 186 -2.04 -2.97 3.96
C SER A 186 -1.60 -4.42 3.88
N GLN A 187 -0.30 -4.69 3.70
CA GLN A 187 0.24 -6.06 3.75
C GLN A 187 0.06 -6.71 5.12
N VAL A 188 0.16 -5.94 6.21
CA VAL A 188 -0.12 -6.45 7.56
C VAL A 188 -1.61 -6.75 7.75
N GLU A 189 -2.50 -5.91 7.23
CA GLU A 189 -3.95 -6.11 7.24
C GLU A 189 -4.32 -7.40 6.52
N ASP A 190 -3.85 -7.57 5.27
CA ASP A 190 -4.07 -8.78 4.48
C ASP A 190 -3.49 -10.04 5.17
N ALA A 191 -2.31 -9.93 5.81
CA ALA A 191 -1.71 -11.02 6.55
C ALA A 191 -2.56 -11.44 7.76
N LEU A 192 -3.10 -10.48 8.52
CA LEU A 192 -3.96 -10.77 9.66
C LEU A 192 -5.26 -11.44 9.24
N ASP A 193 -5.81 -11.06 8.08
CA ASP A 193 -7.00 -11.71 7.52
C ASP A 193 -6.73 -13.18 7.13
N GLN A 194 -5.55 -13.50 6.59
CA GLN A 194 -5.18 -14.90 6.33
C GLN A 194 -5.00 -15.69 7.63
N LEU A 195 -4.33 -15.10 8.62
CA LEU A 195 -4.13 -15.74 9.93
C LEU A 195 -5.46 -15.97 10.65
N ASP A 196 -6.41 -15.04 10.56
CA ASP A 196 -7.76 -15.21 11.10
C ASP A 196 -8.50 -16.38 10.43
N ARG A 197 -8.42 -16.51 9.10
CA ARG A 197 -8.98 -17.66 8.37
C ARG A 197 -8.35 -18.98 8.79
N TYR A 198 -7.05 -18.98 9.09
CA TYR A 198 -6.39 -20.17 9.63
C TYR A 198 -7.01 -20.63 10.93
N THR A 199 -7.31 -19.71 11.87
CA THR A 199 -7.92 -20.06 13.15
C THR A 199 -9.33 -20.66 13.03
N GLN A 200 -10.02 -20.36 11.92
CA GLN A 200 -11.38 -20.85 11.68
C GLN A 200 -11.42 -22.25 11.03
N GLY A 201 -10.38 -22.64 10.32
CA GLY A 201 -10.42 -23.86 9.50
C GLY A 201 -9.15 -24.73 9.55
N TYR A 202 -8.12 -24.32 10.25
CA TYR A 202 -6.83 -25.04 10.39
C TYR A 202 -6.17 -25.37 9.04
N VAL A 203 -6.42 -24.54 8.00
CA VAL A 203 -5.85 -24.75 6.68
C VAL A 203 -4.45 -24.12 6.60
N ASP A 204 -3.42 -24.95 6.52
CA ASP A 204 -2.01 -24.54 6.56
C ASP A 204 -1.63 -23.48 5.51
N ASN A 205 -2.29 -23.48 4.35
CA ASN A 205 -2.05 -22.46 3.33
C ASN A 205 -2.30 -21.04 3.84
N TYR A 206 -3.35 -20.83 4.64
CA TYR A 206 -3.62 -19.51 5.21
C TYR A 206 -2.55 -19.06 6.22
N LEU A 207 -2.02 -20.01 7.02
CA LEU A 207 -0.92 -19.73 7.92
C LEU A 207 0.36 -19.38 7.13
N PHE A 208 0.64 -20.12 6.06
CA PHE A 208 1.79 -19.86 5.19
C PHE A 208 1.68 -18.50 4.51
N ASP A 209 0.54 -18.21 3.88
CA ASP A 209 0.30 -16.94 3.17
C ASP A 209 0.39 -15.74 4.14
N GLY A 210 -0.23 -15.85 5.30
CA GLY A 210 -0.14 -14.81 6.35
C GLY A 210 1.30 -14.54 6.80
N LYS A 211 2.12 -15.60 6.95
CA LYS A 211 3.56 -15.46 7.27
C LYS A 211 4.35 -14.76 6.16
N GLU A 212 4.14 -15.14 4.92
CA GLU A 212 4.86 -14.53 3.78
C GLU A 212 4.46 -13.06 3.59
N MET A 213 3.18 -12.73 3.71
CA MET A 213 2.70 -11.34 3.68
C MET A 213 3.31 -10.50 4.82
N MET A 214 3.39 -11.05 6.02
CA MET A 214 4.00 -10.36 7.17
C MET A 214 5.51 -10.16 7.01
N LYS A 215 6.19 -11.10 6.36
CA LYS A 215 7.61 -11.01 6.01
C LYS A 215 7.84 -9.92 4.95
N GLU A 216 6.96 -9.80 3.96
CA GLU A 216 7.00 -8.72 2.98
C GLU A 216 6.76 -7.35 3.64
N ALA A 217 5.76 -7.24 4.53
CA ALA A 217 5.54 -6.03 5.32
C ALA A 217 6.80 -5.61 6.10
N LYS A 218 7.50 -6.57 6.72
CA LYS A 218 8.78 -6.31 7.41
C LYS A 218 9.88 -5.82 6.46
N ARG A 219 9.92 -6.36 5.23
CA ARG A 219 10.86 -5.92 4.19
C ARG A 219 10.59 -4.46 3.78
N ILE A 220 9.32 -4.11 3.57
CA ILE A 220 8.90 -2.74 3.28
C ILE A 220 9.25 -1.82 4.45
N GLN A 221 9.02 -2.24 5.70
CA GLN A 221 9.37 -1.47 6.90
C GLN A 221 10.86 -1.17 6.98
N THR A 222 11.71 -2.14 6.63
CA THR A 222 13.17 -1.96 6.58
C THR A 222 13.56 -0.93 5.52
N LYS A 223 12.95 -1.01 4.32
CA LYS A 223 13.14 -0.03 3.24
C LYS A 223 12.73 1.38 3.68
N MET A 224 11.58 1.54 4.33
CA MET A 224 11.13 2.82 4.87
C MET A 224 12.11 3.41 5.88
N ALA A 225 12.71 2.59 6.73
CA ALA A 225 13.70 3.04 7.70
C ALA A 225 14.96 3.61 7.03
N ILE A 226 15.41 3.00 5.93
CA ILE A 226 16.53 3.49 5.10
C ILE A 226 16.13 4.80 4.41
N HIS A 227 14.97 4.84 3.78
CA HIS A 227 14.45 6.02 3.08
C HIS A 227 14.31 7.21 4.04
N LYS A 228 13.76 6.98 5.25
CA LYS A 228 13.68 8.02 6.27
C LYS A 228 15.04 8.62 6.63
N LYS A 229 16.10 7.81 6.68
CA LYS A 229 17.46 8.29 6.99
C LYS A 229 18.05 9.17 5.89
N SER A 230 17.62 8.99 4.63
CA SER A 230 18.09 9.80 3.50
C SER A 230 17.38 11.16 3.40
N ILE A 231 16.28 11.37 4.14
CA ILE A 231 15.60 12.66 4.20
C ILE A 231 16.39 13.57 5.13
N SER A 232 17.12 14.53 4.53
CA SER A 232 17.82 15.58 5.25
C SER A 232 16.83 16.65 5.71
N PHE A 233 17.00 17.13 6.93
CA PHE A 233 16.20 18.22 7.53
C PHE A 233 17.09 19.44 7.75
#